data_d8979fbfc5162d3076c36fc0da36eb57
#
_entry.id   d8979fbfc5162d3076c36fc0da36eb57
#
_cell.length_a   1.000
_cell.length_b   1.000
_cell.length_c   1.000
_cell.angle_alpha   90.00
_cell.angle_beta   90.00
_cell.angle_gamma   90.00
#
_symmetry.space_group_name_H-M   'P 1'
#
loop_
_entity.id
_entity.type
_entity.pdbx_description
1 polymer ?
#
loop_
_entity_poly.entity_id
_entity_poly.type
_entity_poly.pdbx_seq_one_letter_code
_entity_poly.pdbx_strand_id
1 'polypeptide(L)'
;DASKSRGLGDVYKRQTYTSIPGRYCVFMPNSTSGGGVSRRINNSQERRKLKTTLEKLNVPSEMGLIIRTAGAKTTSTEIKRDYKYLTKTWDKIKEDTLSSNAPALIYEDGGVIQRTLRDLYTKDVDNIYVEGKTTYKITKNFMKLLMPSHAVKVKQWKESSPIFQKNNIENQLSSIYADEVYLPSGGSLVLNQTEALVAIDVNSGSSTKYYN
;
A
#
# COMPACT_ATOMS: atom_id res chain seq x y z
N ASP A 1 37.02 18.94 -14.55
CA ASP A 1 37.27 17.49 -14.54
C ASP A 1 36.82 16.85 -13.23
N ALA A 2 35.49 16.90 -13.01
CA ALA A 2 34.83 16.31 -11.83
C ALA A 2 34.84 14.75 -11.83
N SER A 3 35.39 14.14 -12.86
CA SER A 3 35.45 12.67 -13.00
C SER A 3 36.62 12.01 -12.29
N LYS A 4 37.63 12.76 -11.85
CA LYS A 4 38.91 12.20 -11.35
C LYS A 4 39.05 12.11 -9.84
N SER A 5 38.15 12.63 -9.05
CA SER A 5 38.28 12.60 -7.58
C SER A 5 37.04 11.96 -6.94
N ARG A 6 36.77 10.72 -7.31
CA ARG A 6 35.74 9.92 -6.62
C ARG A 6 36.43 8.94 -5.68
N GLY A 7 36.82 9.42 -4.53
CA GLY A 7 37.36 8.57 -3.49
C GLY A 7 36.34 7.59 -2.92
N LEU A 8 36.76 6.66 -2.08
CA LEU A 8 35.96 5.64 -1.42
C LEU A 8 34.67 6.18 -0.79
N GLY A 9 34.63 7.44 -0.33
CA GLY A 9 33.45 8.09 0.19
C GLY A 9 32.28 8.22 -0.83
N ASP A 10 32.59 8.32 -2.12
CA ASP A 10 31.56 8.38 -3.17
C ASP A 10 30.93 7.02 -3.44
N VAL A 11 31.63 5.92 -3.23
CA VAL A 11 31.10 4.55 -3.33
C VAL A 11 30.08 4.32 -2.23
N TYR A 12 30.36 4.71 -1.00
CA TYR A 12 29.43 4.59 0.13
C TYR A 12 28.19 5.51 -0.03
N LYS A 13 28.36 6.71 -0.56
CA LYS A 13 27.24 7.65 -0.82
C LYS A 13 26.32 7.19 -1.93
N ARG A 14 26.72 6.24 -2.76
CA ARG A 14 25.94 5.67 -3.87
C ARG A 14 25.36 4.30 -3.57
N GLN A 15 25.51 3.80 -2.36
CA GLN A 15 24.82 2.57 -1.98
C GLN A 15 23.29 2.79 -2.01
N THR A 16 22.62 1.96 -2.81
CA THR A 16 21.17 1.93 -2.86
C THR A 16 20.68 0.83 -1.94
N TYR A 17 19.95 1.21 -0.90
CA TYR A 17 19.23 0.25 -0.08
C TYR A 17 17.88 -0.02 -0.72
N THR A 18 17.66 -1.26 -1.10
CA THR A 18 16.41 -1.69 -1.72
C THR A 18 15.45 -2.21 -0.64
N SER A 19 14.21 -1.74 -0.67
CA SER A 19 13.14 -2.32 0.15
C SER A 19 11.95 -2.68 -0.73
N ILE A 20 11.55 -3.94 -0.67
CA ILE A 20 10.43 -4.48 -1.46
C ILE A 20 9.25 -4.67 -0.52
N PRO A 21 8.20 -3.87 -0.64
CA PRO A 21 7.03 -3.97 0.24
C PRO A 21 6.11 -5.11 -0.19
N GLY A 22 5.85 -6.03 0.74
CA GLY A 22 4.78 -7.00 0.67
C GLY A 22 3.55 -6.53 1.43
N ARG A 23 2.56 -7.40 1.53
CA ARG A 23 1.34 -7.13 2.31
C ARG A 23 1.63 -7.13 3.82
N TYR A 24 2.31 -8.14 4.31
CA TYR A 24 2.57 -8.37 5.73
C TYR A 24 4.00 -8.11 6.12
N CYS A 25 4.91 -8.06 5.15
CA CYS A 25 6.34 -7.88 5.35
C CYS A 25 6.89 -6.76 4.46
N VAL A 26 8.06 -6.23 4.86
CA VAL A 26 8.95 -5.47 3.98
C VAL A 26 10.26 -6.22 3.95
N PHE A 27 10.71 -6.56 2.76
CA PHE A 27 11.95 -7.28 2.54
C PHE A 27 13.06 -6.33 2.08
N MET A 28 14.21 -6.43 2.71
CA MET A 28 15.38 -5.60 2.44
C MET A 28 16.55 -6.51 2.08
N PRO A 29 16.73 -6.84 0.79
CA PRO A 29 17.66 -7.88 0.36
C PRO A 29 19.15 -7.52 0.52
N ASN A 30 19.48 -6.25 0.67
CA ASN A 30 20.85 -5.74 0.82
C ASN A 30 21.05 -4.94 2.12
N SER A 31 20.28 -5.25 3.16
CA SER A 31 20.41 -4.62 4.47
C SER A 31 20.93 -5.60 5.51
N THR A 32 22.13 -5.35 6.01
CA THR A 32 22.74 -6.14 7.08
C THR A 32 22.22 -5.82 8.47
N SER A 33 21.37 -4.80 8.60
CA SER A 33 20.80 -4.39 9.91
C SER A 33 19.75 -5.35 10.46
N GLY A 34 19.59 -6.52 9.82
CA GLY A 34 18.64 -7.54 10.24
C GLY A 34 17.19 -7.14 10.00
N GLY A 35 16.31 -7.98 10.50
CA GLY A 35 14.87 -7.75 10.42
C GLY A 35 14.26 -7.50 11.80
N GLY A 36 12.93 -7.44 11.83
CA GLY A 36 12.23 -7.25 13.10
C GLY A 36 10.73 -7.19 12.95
N VAL A 37 10.10 -6.77 14.00
CA VAL A 37 8.66 -6.52 14.04
C VAL A 37 8.44 -5.02 14.12
N SER A 38 7.52 -4.48 13.34
CA SER A 38 7.20 -3.05 13.28
C SER A 38 7.07 -2.45 14.69
N ARG A 39 7.67 -1.28 14.91
CA ARG A 39 7.61 -0.56 16.21
C ARG A 39 6.18 -0.13 16.56
N ARG A 40 5.28 -0.02 15.58
CA ARG A 40 3.87 0.34 15.77
C ARG A 40 3.02 -0.77 16.40
N ILE A 41 3.56 -1.99 16.54
CA ILE A 41 2.90 -3.10 17.23
C ILE A 41 3.26 -3.01 18.70
N ASN A 42 2.36 -2.45 19.51
CA ASN A 42 2.60 -2.18 20.93
C ASN A 42 2.31 -3.38 21.84
N ASN A 43 1.46 -4.32 21.39
CA ASN A 43 1.12 -5.50 22.19
C ASN A 43 2.32 -6.44 22.30
N SER A 44 2.80 -6.65 23.54
CA SER A 44 4.00 -7.44 23.82
C SER A 44 3.83 -8.93 23.47
N GLN A 45 2.65 -9.49 23.65
CA GLN A 45 2.35 -10.90 23.32
C GLN A 45 2.34 -11.11 21.80
N GLU A 46 1.65 -10.25 21.05
CA GLU A 46 1.65 -10.28 19.58
C GLU A 46 3.08 -10.12 19.06
N ARG A 47 3.83 -9.18 19.61
CA ARG A 47 5.21 -8.92 19.22
C ARG A 47 6.12 -10.14 19.45
N ARG A 48 5.98 -10.85 20.57
CA ARG A 48 6.72 -12.07 20.87
C ARG A 48 6.36 -13.18 19.87
N LYS A 49 5.07 -13.39 19.61
CA LYS A 49 4.58 -14.37 18.63
C LYS A 49 5.13 -14.11 17.22
N LEU A 50 5.17 -12.83 16.81
CA LEU A 50 5.69 -12.44 15.50
C LEU A 50 7.22 -12.59 15.40
N LYS A 51 7.95 -12.35 16.48
CA LYS A 51 9.39 -12.64 16.54
C LYS A 51 9.67 -14.14 16.35
N THR A 52 8.96 -15.01 17.05
CA THR A 52 9.07 -16.45 16.84
C THR A 52 8.71 -16.87 15.41
N THR A 53 7.74 -16.19 14.79
CA THR A 53 7.41 -16.44 13.38
C THR A 53 8.55 -16.02 12.47
N LEU A 54 9.16 -14.87 12.71
CA LEU A 54 10.29 -14.35 11.94
C LEU A 54 11.51 -15.30 12.02
N GLU A 55 11.83 -15.78 13.20
CA GLU A 55 12.91 -16.77 13.43
C GLU A 55 12.71 -18.05 12.61
N LYS A 56 11.45 -18.53 12.52
CA LYS A 56 11.09 -19.72 11.73
C LYS A 56 11.18 -19.50 10.21
N LEU A 57 11.27 -18.27 9.73
CA LEU A 57 11.40 -17.98 8.30
C LEU A 57 12.83 -18.17 7.80
N ASN A 58 13.82 -18.28 8.70
CA ASN A 58 15.23 -18.46 8.37
C ASN A 58 15.72 -17.45 7.33
N VAL A 59 15.46 -16.16 7.58
CA VAL A 59 15.94 -15.07 6.71
C VAL A 59 17.48 -15.04 6.80
N PRO A 60 18.20 -15.02 5.67
CA PRO A 60 19.64 -14.89 5.67
C PRO A 60 20.13 -13.66 6.46
N SER A 61 21.25 -13.78 7.15
CA SER A 61 21.83 -12.71 7.99
C SER A 61 22.17 -11.42 7.23
N GLU A 62 22.40 -11.55 5.94
CA GLU A 62 22.70 -10.44 5.02
C GLU A 62 21.47 -9.69 4.53
N MET A 63 20.29 -10.16 4.90
CA MET A 63 19.01 -9.63 4.46
C MET A 63 18.16 -9.22 5.66
N GLY A 64 17.35 -8.18 5.48
CA GLY A 64 16.40 -7.72 6.49
C GLY A 64 14.96 -8.06 6.11
N LEU A 65 14.15 -8.45 7.09
CA LEU A 65 12.72 -8.64 6.94
C LEU A 65 11.99 -7.98 8.11
N ILE A 66 11.10 -7.04 7.82
CA ILE A 66 10.29 -6.38 8.84
C ILE A 66 8.84 -6.83 8.68
N ILE A 67 8.25 -7.38 9.75
CA ILE A 67 6.81 -7.68 9.78
C ILE A 67 6.05 -6.37 10.05
N ARG A 68 5.12 -6.03 9.13
CA ARG A 68 4.27 -4.83 9.17
C ARG A 68 3.15 -4.99 10.21
N THR A 69 2.48 -3.89 10.54
CA THR A 69 1.28 -3.89 11.41
C THR A 69 0.16 -4.77 10.88
N ALA A 70 -0.01 -4.85 9.55
CA ALA A 70 -0.96 -5.76 8.92
C ALA A 70 -0.69 -7.25 9.21
N GLY A 71 0.55 -7.61 9.57
CA GLY A 71 0.92 -8.97 9.96
C GLY A 71 0.49 -9.36 11.37
N ALA A 72 0.14 -8.41 12.24
CA ALA A 72 -0.20 -8.69 13.65
C ALA A 72 -1.45 -9.59 13.78
N LYS A 73 -2.45 -9.36 12.93
CA LYS A 73 -3.74 -10.09 12.94
C LYS A 73 -3.81 -11.20 11.88
N THR A 74 -2.66 -11.70 11.43
CA THR A 74 -2.62 -12.72 10.37
C THR A 74 -1.94 -14.01 10.83
N THR A 75 -2.03 -15.06 10.01
CA THR A 75 -1.43 -16.36 10.31
C THR A 75 0.04 -16.39 9.90
N SER A 76 0.86 -17.20 10.60
CA SER A 76 2.26 -17.41 10.20
C SER A 76 2.39 -17.99 8.78
N THR A 77 1.38 -18.74 8.31
CA THR A 77 1.33 -19.26 6.94
C THR A 77 1.20 -18.14 5.90
N GLU A 78 0.37 -17.13 6.18
CA GLU A 78 0.21 -15.96 5.30
C GLU A 78 1.49 -15.12 5.27
N ILE A 79 2.14 -14.91 6.43
CA ILE A 79 3.44 -14.22 6.51
C ILE A 79 4.52 -14.98 5.71
N LYS A 80 4.58 -16.32 5.83
CA LYS A 80 5.52 -17.16 5.08
C LYS A 80 5.27 -17.08 3.56
N ARG A 81 4.01 -17.01 3.14
CA ARG A 81 3.66 -16.85 1.73
C ARG A 81 4.09 -15.49 1.19
N ASP A 82 3.86 -14.43 1.95
CA ASP A 82 4.29 -13.08 1.59
C ASP A 82 5.81 -13.00 1.45
N TYR A 83 6.55 -13.54 2.41
CA TYR A 83 8.01 -13.64 2.34
C TYR A 83 8.49 -14.41 1.10
N LYS A 84 7.87 -15.56 0.81
CA LYS A 84 8.20 -16.35 -0.39
C LYS A 84 7.91 -15.59 -1.70
N TYR A 85 6.87 -14.78 -1.73
CA TYR A 85 6.59 -13.90 -2.86
C TYR A 85 7.70 -12.84 -3.01
N LEU A 86 8.11 -12.21 -1.91
CA LEU A 86 9.14 -11.17 -1.91
C LEU A 86 10.52 -11.70 -2.33
N THR A 87 10.89 -12.90 -1.87
CA THR A 87 12.16 -13.54 -2.29
C THR A 87 12.16 -13.86 -3.77
N LYS A 88 11.06 -14.41 -4.31
CA LYS A 88 10.92 -14.65 -5.76
C LYS A 88 10.99 -13.35 -6.58
N THR A 89 10.38 -12.28 -6.07
CA THR A 89 10.45 -10.96 -6.72
C THR A 89 11.89 -10.46 -6.76
N TRP A 90 12.63 -10.62 -5.68
CA TRP A 90 14.04 -10.25 -5.62
C TRP A 90 14.90 -11.09 -6.57
N ASP A 91 14.68 -12.40 -6.63
CA ASP A 91 15.41 -13.28 -7.55
C ASP A 91 15.18 -12.86 -9.00
N LYS A 92 13.94 -12.52 -9.35
CA LYS A 92 13.62 -11.98 -10.68
C LYS A 92 14.30 -10.64 -10.95
N ILE A 93 14.32 -9.72 -9.98
CA ILE A 93 15.02 -8.43 -10.11
C ILE A 93 16.51 -8.66 -10.39
N LYS A 94 17.16 -9.61 -9.70
CA LYS A 94 18.55 -9.96 -9.96
C LYS A 94 18.76 -10.49 -11.38
N GLU A 95 17.92 -11.43 -11.81
CA GLU A 95 17.99 -12.02 -13.15
C GLU A 95 17.79 -10.96 -14.24
N ASP A 96 16.77 -10.12 -14.12
CA ASP A 96 16.47 -9.04 -15.05
C ASP A 96 17.62 -8.00 -15.09
N THR A 97 18.23 -7.71 -13.92
CA THR A 97 19.38 -6.80 -13.84
C THR A 97 20.58 -7.33 -14.60
N LEU A 98 20.89 -8.62 -14.41
CA LEU A 98 22.05 -9.26 -15.05
C LEU A 98 21.88 -9.45 -16.56
N SER A 99 20.64 -9.58 -17.03
CA SER A 99 20.33 -9.77 -18.45
C SER A 99 20.08 -8.46 -19.22
N SER A 100 19.99 -7.32 -18.52
CA SER A 100 19.69 -6.02 -19.14
C SER A 100 20.90 -5.14 -19.30
N ASN A 101 20.90 -4.30 -20.34
CA ASN A 101 21.89 -3.25 -20.54
C ASN A 101 21.38 -1.91 -19.99
N ALA A 102 22.21 -1.19 -19.27
CA ALA A 102 21.87 0.14 -18.73
C ALA A 102 21.81 1.20 -19.86
N PRO A 103 20.85 2.14 -19.81
CA PRO A 103 19.78 2.28 -18.83
C PRO A 103 18.55 1.39 -19.16
N ALA A 104 18.01 0.69 -18.17
CA ALA A 104 16.80 -0.12 -18.34
C ALA A 104 15.93 -0.07 -17.08
N LEU A 105 14.62 -0.11 -17.25
CA LEU A 105 13.67 -0.29 -16.15
C LEU A 105 13.65 -1.76 -15.75
N ILE A 106 14.18 -2.08 -14.58
CA ILE A 106 14.27 -3.46 -14.06
C ILE A 106 13.03 -3.83 -13.24
N TYR A 107 12.63 -2.94 -12.34
CA TYR A 107 11.52 -3.19 -11.43
C TYR A 107 10.77 -1.91 -11.11
N GLU A 108 9.45 -2.01 -11.11
CA GLU A 108 8.54 -0.98 -10.64
C GLU A 108 7.63 -1.58 -9.57
N ASP A 109 7.53 -0.92 -8.41
CA ASP A 109 6.55 -1.31 -7.40
C ASP A 109 5.15 -1.08 -7.93
N GLY A 110 4.44 -2.13 -8.16
CA GLY A 110 3.19 -2.23 -8.92
C GLY A 110 2.30 -0.99 -8.95
N GLY A 111 1.49 -0.87 -9.99
CA GLY A 111 0.58 0.26 -10.19
C GLY A 111 -0.42 0.45 -9.04
N VAL A 112 -1.22 1.52 -9.11
CA VAL A 112 -2.21 1.92 -8.08
C VAL A 112 -3.04 0.74 -7.59
N ILE A 113 -3.51 -0.13 -8.48
CA ILE A 113 -4.34 -1.29 -8.13
C ILE A 113 -3.60 -2.26 -7.22
N GLN A 114 -2.37 -2.59 -7.56
CA GLN A 114 -1.56 -3.54 -6.77
C GLN A 114 -1.26 -2.97 -5.39
N ARG A 115 -0.91 -1.68 -5.30
CA ARG A 115 -0.69 -0.99 -4.03
C ARG A 115 -1.96 -0.93 -3.18
N THR A 116 -3.11 -0.63 -3.79
CA THR A 116 -4.41 -0.61 -3.10
C THR A 116 -4.75 -1.98 -2.52
N LEU A 117 -4.61 -3.05 -3.30
CA LEU A 117 -4.86 -4.41 -2.82
C LEU A 117 -3.87 -4.85 -1.74
N ARG A 118 -2.62 -4.44 -1.85
CA ARG A 118 -1.60 -4.77 -0.86
C ARG A 118 -1.83 -4.06 0.47
N ASP A 119 -2.14 -2.75 0.43
CA ASP A 119 -2.11 -1.90 1.61
C ASP A 119 -3.49 -1.60 2.21
N LEU A 120 -4.55 -1.53 1.39
CA LEU A 120 -5.89 -1.11 1.82
C LEU A 120 -6.91 -2.26 1.86
N TYR A 121 -6.70 -3.34 1.11
CA TYR A 121 -7.66 -4.43 1.09
C TYR A 121 -7.77 -5.11 2.46
N THR A 122 -8.99 -5.32 2.93
CA THR A 122 -9.31 -6.01 4.19
C THR A 122 -10.21 -7.23 3.93
N LYS A 123 -10.31 -8.16 4.91
CA LYS A 123 -11.06 -9.42 4.73
C LYS A 123 -12.58 -9.22 4.70
N ASP A 124 -13.06 -8.12 5.25
CA ASP A 124 -14.45 -7.68 5.32
C ASP A 124 -15.00 -7.12 4.00
N VAL A 125 -14.12 -6.82 3.03
CA VAL A 125 -14.55 -6.45 1.68
C VAL A 125 -15.23 -7.63 0.99
N ASP A 126 -16.47 -7.47 0.56
CA ASP A 126 -17.25 -8.51 -0.11
C ASP A 126 -16.87 -8.70 -1.57
N ASN A 127 -16.74 -7.61 -2.33
CA ASN A 127 -16.44 -7.65 -3.75
C ASN A 127 -15.48 -6.54 -4.15
N ILE A 128 -14.67 -6.82 -5.16
CA ILE A 128 -13.76 -5.89 -5.81
C ILE A 128 -14.15 -5.85 -7.28
N TYR A 129 -14.85 -4.79 -7.68
CA TYR A 129 -15.23 -4.60 -9.06
C TYR A 129 -14.11 -3.89 -9.82
N VAL A 130 -13.78 -4.41 -10.99
CA VAL A 130 -12.69 -3.88 -11.82
C VAL A 130 -13.19 -3.69 -13.24
N GLU A 131 -13.10 -2.47 -13.71
CA GLU A 131 -13.40 -2.10 -15.08
C GLU A 131 -12.23 -2.41 -16.00
N GLY A 132 -12.53 -2.86 -17.22
CA GLY A 132 -11.54 -3.26 -18.22
C GLY A 132 -11.05 -4.70 -18.06
N LYS A 133 -11.04 -5.43 -19.19
CA LYS A 133 -10.69 -6.86 -19.24
C LYS A 133 -9.23 -7.14 -18.84
N THR A 134 -8.31 -6.29 -19.29
CA THR A 134 -6.89 -6.43 -18.99
C THR A 134 -6.62 -6.16 -17.52
N THR A 135 -7.17 -5.06 -16.99
CA THR A 135 -7.06 -4.65 -15.60
C THR A 135 -7.63 -5.69 -14.64
N TYR A 136 -8.80 -6.26 -14.99
CA TYR A 136 -9.39 -7.37 -14.25
C TYR A 136 -8.46 -8.59 -14.16
N LYS A 137 -7.82 -8.98 -15.28
CA LYS A 137 -6.89 -10.11 -15.29
C LYS A 137 -5.68 -9.85 -14.37
N ILE A 138 -5.08 -8.66 -14.46
CA ILE A 138 -3.95 -8.25 -13.62
C ILE A 138 -4.36 -8.28 -12.15
N THR A 139 -5.47 -7.65 -11.80
CA THR A 139 -6.01 -7.60 -10.45
C THR A 139 -6.26 -8.99 -9.87
N LYS A 140 -6.91 -9.86 -10.64
CA LYS A 140 -7.24 -11.23 -10.22
C LYS A 140 -5.99 -12.09 -10.03
N ASN A 141 -5.02 -11.97 -10.92
CA ASN A 141 -3.75 -12.69 -10.79
C ASN A 141 -2.96 -12.21 -9.58
N PHE A 142 -2.91 -10.91 -9.33
CA PHE A 142 -2.24 -10.36 -8.16
C PHE A 142 -2.93 -10.81 -6.85
N MET A 143 -4.27 -10.81 -6.82
CA MET A 143 -5.02 -11.31 -5.66
C MET A 143 -4.77 -12.80 -5.41
N LYS A 144 -4.62 -13.63 -6.47
CA LYS A 144 -4.24 -15.04 -6.33
C LYS A 144 -2.86 -15.22 -5.67
N LEU A 145 -1.93 -14.30 -5.91
CA LEU A 145 -0.60 -14.33 -5.28
C LEU A 145 -0.67 -13.92 -3.81
N LEU A 146 -1.41 -12.85 -3.50
CA LEU A 146 -1.53 -12.33 -2.14
C LEU A 146 -2.43 -13.21 -1.25
N MET A 147 -3.66 -13.45 -1.71
CA MET A 147 -4.71 -14.14 -0.96
C MET A 147 -5.55 -15.01 -1.89
N PRO A 148 -5.12 -16.25 -2.21
CA PRO A 148 -5.77 -17.13 -3.18
C PRO A 148 -7.26 -17.35 -2.91
N SER A 149 -7.64 -17.53 -1.64
CA SER A 149 -9.04 -17.71 -1.22
C SER A 149 -9.94 -16.51 -1.49
N HIS A 150 -9.37 -15.32 -1.62
CA HIS A 150 -10.11 -14.08 -1.88
C HIS A 150 -10.12 -13.69 -3.37
N ALA A 151 -9.44 -14.43 -4.23
CA ALA A 151 -9.43 -14.15 -5.68
C ALA A 151 -10.83 -14.25 -6.32
N VAL A 152 -11.76 -14.97 -5.70
CA VAL A 152 -13.17 -15.07 -6.14
C VAL A 152 -13.96 -13.78 -5.92
N LYS A 153 -13.52 -12.92 -4.98
CA LYS A 153 -14.13 -11.61 -4.71
C LYS A 153 -13.82 -10.59 -5.80
N VAL A 154 -12.81 -10.82 -6.65
CA VAL A 154 -12.49 -9.95 -7.78
C VAL A 154 -13.44 -10.26 -8.92
N LYS A 155 -14.26 -9.28 -9.28
CA LYS A 155 -15.29 -9.38 -10.33
C LYS A 155 -15.03 -8.35 -11.43
N GLN A 156 -15.23 -8.76 -12.67
CA GLN A 156 -15.16 -7.83 -13.78
C GLN A 156 -16.42 -6.98 -13.85
N TRP A 157 -16.26 -5.65 -13.97
CA TRP A 157 -17.36 -4.76 -14.29
C TRP A 157 -17.78 -4.96 -15.75
N LYS A 158 -19.06 -5.25 -15.97
CA LYS A 158 -19.61 -5.57 -17.29
C LYS A 158 -20.74 -4.64 -17.73
N GLU A 159 -21.14 -3.71 -16.87
CA GLU A 159 -22.17 -2.73 -17.22
C GLU A 159 -21.64 -1.69 -18.20
N SER A 160 -22.54 -1.08 -18.98
CA SER A 160 -22.19 -0.03 -19.94
C SER A 160 -21.87 1.30 -19.29
N SER A 161 -22.41 1.56 -18.11
CA SER A 161 -22.14 2.78 -17.34
C SER A 161 -20.81 2.67 -16.61
N PRO A 162 -19.97 3.75 -16.58
CA PRO A 162 -18.73 3.76 -15.83
C PRO A 162 -18.93 3.41 -14.35
N ILE A 163 -18.01 2.64 -13.79
CA ILE A 163 -18.13 2.10 -12.43
C ILE A 163 -18.27 3.21 -11.37
N PHE A 164 -17.53 4.32 -11.50
CA PHE A 164 -17.55 5.41 -10.52
C PHE A 164 -18.85 6.21 -10.61
N GLN A 165 -19.35 6.44 -11.81
CA GLN A 165 -20.62 7.12 -12.04
C GLN A 165 -21.77 6.30 -11.45
N LYS A 166 -21.86 5.01 -11.75
CA LYS A 166 -22.90 4.12 -11.26
C LYS A 166 -22.96 4.03 -9.73
N ASN A 167 -21.80 4.10 -9.09
CA ASN A 167 -21.68 4.01 -7.63
C ASN A 167 -21.61 5.39 -6.95
N ASN A 168 -21.91 6.47 -7.67
CA ASN A 168 -21.88 7.85 -7.15
C ASN A 168 -20.53 8.28 -6.55
N ILE A 169 -19.42 7.66 -7.00
CA ILE A 169 -18.08 7.95 -6.52
C ILE A 169 -17.59 9.31 -7.06
N GLU A 170 -17.95 9.65 -8.30
CA GLU A 170 -17.54 10.92 -8.92
C GLU A 170 -18.07 12.12 -8.14
N ASN A 171 -19.35 12.08 -7.72
CA ASN A 171 -19.92 13.14 -6.88
C ASN A 171 -19.25 13.21 -5.52
N GLN A 172 -18.93 12.07 -4.90
CA GLN A 172 -18.18 12.04 -3.64
C GLN A 172 -16.77 12.62 -3.80
N LEU A 173 -16.07 12.32 -4.90
CA LEU A 173 -14.76 12.91 -5.20
C LEU A 173 -14.85 14.42 -5.42
N SER A 174 -15.86 14.89 -6.14
CA SER A 174 -16.10 16.33 -6.36
C SER A 174 -16.39 17.04 -5.05
N SER A 175 -17.15 16.43 -4.14
CA SER A 175 -17.47 17.03 -2.84
C SER A 175 -16.25 17.19 -1.92
N ILE A 176 -15.19 16.38 -2.11
CA ILE A 176 -13.94 16.52 -1.33
C ILE A 176 -13.25 17.87 -1.60
N TYR A 177 -13.42 18.39 -2.82
CA TYR A 177 -12.80 19.66 -3.24
C TYR A 177 -13.77 20.85 -3.16
N ALA A 178 -15.00 20.64 -2.66
CA ALA A 178 -15.97 21.71 -2.50
C ALA A 178 -15.61 22.58 -1.28
N ASP A 179 -15.76 23.87 -1.44
CA ASP A 179 -15.53 24.83 -0.35
C ASP A 179 -16.65 24.76 0.70
N GLU A 180 -17.83 24.21 0.35
CA GLU A 180 -18.98 24.09 1.23
C GLU A 180 -19.27 22.62 1.57
N VAL A 181 -19.45 22.35 2.86
CA VAL A 181 -19.78 21.02 3.41
C VAL A 181 -21.10 21.09 4.17
N TYR A 182 -22.08 20.30 3.73
CA TYR A 182 -23.37 20.15 4.41
C TYR A 182 -23.29 19.14 5.54
N LEU A 183 -23.81 19.52 6.69
CA LEU A 183 -23.83 18.68 7.88
C LEU A 183 -25.17 17.89 8.00
N PRO A 184 -25.17 16.67 8.56
CA PRO A 184 -26.39 15.92 8.79
C PRO A 184 -27.41 16.64 9.68
N SER A 185 -26.96 17.60 10.50
CA SER A 185 -27.79 18.46 11.34
C SER A 185 -28.59 19.51 10.55
N GLY A 186 -28.32 19.70 9.26
CA GLY A 186 -28.94 20.71 8.39
C GLY A 186 -28.21 22.05 8.38
N GLY A 187 -27.05 22.15 9.01
CA GLY A 187 -26.13 23.28 8.88
C GLY A 187 -25.14 23.09 7.75
N SER A 188 -24.32 24.11 7.47
CA SER A 188 -23.21 24.01 6.53
C SER A 188 -21.94 24.71 7.05
N LEU A 189 -20.79 24.25 6.57
CA LEU A 189 -19.50 24.86 6.79
C LEU A 189 -18.95 25.37 5.45
N VAL A 190 -18.48 26.59 5.41
CA VAL A 190 -17.77 27.15 4.25
C VAL A 190 -16.30 27.34 4.64
N LEU A 191 -15.41 26.70 3.88
CA LEU A 191 -13.96 26.70 4.14
C LEU A 191 -13.25 27.45 3.03
N ASN A 192 -12.71 28.62 3.33
CA ASN A 192 -11.97 29.43 2.37
C ASN A 192 -10.51 29.54 2.76
N GLN A 193 -9.63 29.08 1.89
CA GLN A 193 -8.20 29.26 2.08
C GLN A 193 -7.79 30.66 1.63
N THR A 194 -7.16 31.39 2.53
CA THR A 194 -6.55 32.69 2.24
C THR A 194 -5.02 32.54 2.23
N GLU A 195 -4.30 33.62 1.91
CA GLU A 195 -2.83 33.58 1.88
C GLU A 195 -2.20 33.19 3.23
N ALA A 196 -2.78 33.63 4.35
CA ALA A 196 -2.21 33.45 5.69
C ALA A 196 -3.00 32.55 6.61
N LEU A 197 -4.25 32.21 6.31
CA LEU A 197 -5.11 31.40 7.17
C LEU A 197 -6.20 30.69 6.38
N VAL A 198 -6.90 29.76 7.05
CA VAL A 198 -8.15 29.18 6.55
C VAL A 198 -9.29 29.83 7.33
N ALA A 199 -10.19 30.52 6.63
CA ALA A 199 -11.43 31.03 7.20
C ALA A 199 -12.49 29.94 7.15
N ILE A 200 -13.18 29.73 8.28
CA ILE A 200 -14.28 28.77 8.37
C ILE A 200 -15.54 29.52 8.81
N ASP A 201 -16.53 29.58 7.94
CA ASP A 201 -17.86 30.09 8.25
C ASP A 201 -18.80 28.94 8.63
N VAL A 202 -19.55 29.13 9.72
CA VAL A 202 -20.45 28.11 10.26
C VAL A 202 -21.90 28.58 10.16
N ASN A 203 -22.67 27.94 9.31
CA ASN A 203 -24.06 28.24 9.08
C ASN A 203 -24.96 27.21 9.77
N SER A 204 -25.83 27.66 10.66
CA SER A 204 -26.74 26.79 11.41
C SER A 204 -27.87 26.20 10.55
N GLY A 205 -28.26 26.89 9.45
CA GLY A 205 -29.27 26.42 8.51
C GLY A 205 -30.56 25.98 9.20
N SER A 206 -31.03 24.77 8.86
CA SER A 206 -32.25 24.21 9.44
C SER A 206 -32.08 23.58 10.82
N SER A 207 -30.86 23.51 11.37
CA SER A 207 -30.60 22.90 12.69
C SER A 207 -31.24 23.66 13.85
N THR A 208 -31.58 24.94 13.66
CA THR A 208 -32.27 25.78 14.67
C THR A 208 -33.78 25.58 14.70
N LYS A 209 -34.39 24.86 13.73
CA LYS A 209 -35.86 24.68 13.68
C LYS A 209 -36.45 23.74 14.75
N TYR A 210 -35.59 23.04 15.47
CA TYR A 210 -36.00 22.04 16.48
C TYR A 210 -35.97 22.57 17.94
N TYR A 211 -35.69 23.86 18.15
CA TYR A 211 -35.62 24.47 19.48
C TYR A 211 -36.70 25.55 19.75
N ASN A 212 -37.82 25.47 19.06
CA ASN A 212 -39.01 26.30 19.38
C ASN A 212 -40.22 25.41 19.72
#